data_7ff6e8a2ffe3c27ada413d1a3f7ebeb0
#
_entry.id   7ff6e8a2ffe3c27ada413d1a3f7ebeb0
#
_cell.length_a   1.000
_cell.length_b   1.000
_cell.length_c   1.000
_cell.angle_alpha   90.00
_cell.angle_beta   90.00
_cell.angle_gamma   90.00
#
_symmetry.space_group_name_H-M   'P 1'
#
loop_
_entity.id
_entity.type
_entity.pdbx_description
1 polymer ?
#
loop_
_entity_poly.entity_id
_entity_poly.type
_entity_poly.pdbx_seq_one_letter_code
_entity_poly.pdbx_strand_id
1 'polypeptide(L)'
;MFPSPSFVPPSRPPLPVRPPRHHLPAAPPRHALGLGIALLVLALLAGLLLRLDRRPFFQGLDDQWAASVNDSAAAGSHGGDGLGGFVTVLDRLGGPLGMVLPLLVIGCLCVYGRWRSGLFVFTVTVVANLVVLLPLKQLADRPRPPHPLVLVNDGSYPSGQVFSAVTLVVAVAVVVFPPRARRWWWAFGASYVLAMMGSRTWLHAQWLSDTAAGALVGVGTCLVLWRAFAPLLETESERMASNSLWL
;
A
#
# COMPACT_ATOMS: atom_id res chain seq x y z
N MET A 1 -1.47 65.06 -48.87
CA MET A 1 -2.01 63.68 -48.86
C MET A 1 -1.17 62.87 -47.85
N PHE A 2 -1.68 62.71 -46.62
CA PHE A 2 -0.96 62.00 -45.52
C PHE A 2 -1.38 60.55 -45.54
N PRO A 3 -0.41 59.58 -45.44
CA PRO A 3 -0.77 58.19 -45.37
C PRO A 3 -1.46 57.91 -44.02
N SER A 4 -2.55 57.18 -44.05
CA SER A 4 -3.29 56.70 -42.89
C SER A 4 -2.43 55.73 -42.05
N PRO A 5 -2.45 55.81 -40.73
CA PRO A 5 -1.71 54.87 -39.89
C PRO A 5 -2.25 53.44 -40.07
N SER A 6 -1.39 52.53 -40.40
CA SER A 6 -1.71 51.10 -40.49
C SER A 6 -2.03 50.57 -39.07
N PHE A 7 -3.25 50.08 -38.90
CA PHE A 7 -3.69 49.40 -37.66
C PHE A 7 -2.94 48.07 -37.50
N VAL A 8 -2.03 47.99 -36.55
CA VAL A 8 -1.41 46.73 -36.13
C VAL A 8 -2.31 46.11 -35.05
N PRO A 9 -2.93 44.97 -35.31
CA PRO A 9 -3.75 44.33 -34.27
C PRO A 9 -2.88 43.93 -33.07
N PRO A 10 -3.38 44.05 -31.82
CA PRO A 10 -2.63 43.67 -30.65
C PRO A 10 -2.26 42.18 -30.72
N SER A 11 -1.00 41.88 -30.49
CA SER A 11 -0.49 40.51 -30.43
C SER A 11 -1.27 39.72 -29.40
N ARG A 12 -1.79 38.54 -29.79
CA ARG A 12 -2.47 37.64 -28.89
C ARG A 12 -1.53 37.32 -27.73
N PRO A 13 -2.02 37.39 -26.46
CA PRO A 13 -1.21 36.99 -25.33
C PRO A 13 -0.71 35.54 -25.51
N PRO A 14 0.53 35.23 -25.14
CA PRO A 14 1.07 33.88 -25.28
C PRO A 14 0.15 32.92 -24.52
N LEU A 15 -0.20 31.81 -25.18
CA LEU A 15 -0.96 30.74 -24.53
C LEU A 15 -0.22 30.29 -23.27
N PRO A 16 -0.92 30.06 -22.17
CA PRO A 16 -0.27 29.60 -20.95
C PRO A 16 0.48 28.29 -21.24
N VAL A 17 1.80 28.33 -21.07
CA VAL A 17 2.66 27.16 -21.22
C VAL A 17 2.22 26.15 -20.18
N ARG A 18 1.59 25.06 -20.60
CA ARG A 18 1.25 23.97 -19.68
C ARG A 18 2.57 23.40 -19.15
N PRO A 19 2.76 23.35 -17.83
CA PRO A 19 3.96 22.77 -17.25
C PRO A 19 4.14 21.34 -17.74
N PRO A 20 5.38 20.88 -17.93
CA PRO A 20 5.64 19.53 -18.39
C PRO A 20 4.96 18.51 -17.46
N ARG A 21 4.19 17.59 -18.02
CA ARG A 21 3.39 16.58 -17.32
C ARG A 21 4.20 15.61 -16.41
N HIS A 22 5.50 15.83 -16.27
CA HIS A 22 6.42 14.95 -15.57
C HIS A 22 6.30 14.94 -14.05
N HIS A 23 5.59 15.90 -13.45
CA HIS A 23 5.44 16.06 -11.99
C HIS A 23 4.01 15.79 -11.47
N LEU A 24 3.08 15.41 -12.34
CA LEU A 24 1.72 15.11 -11.90
C LEU A 24 1.69 13.79 -11.13
N PRO A 25 0.98 13.72 -9.99
CA PRO A 25 0.72 12.46 -9.31
C PRO A 25 0.03 11.49 -10.27
N ALA A 26 0.19 10.19 -10.02
CA ALA A 26 -0.48 9.21 -10.85
C ALA A 26 -2.00 9.41 -10.77
N ALA A 27 -2.66 9.50 -11.93
CA ALA A 27 -4.11 9.43 -11.96
C ALA A 27 -4.57 8.03 -11.54
N PRO A 28 -5.61 7.93 -10.71
CA PRO A 28 -6.18 6.64 -10.35
C PRO A 28 -6.77 5.95 -11.59
N PRO A 29 -6.71 4.60 -11.68
CA PRO A 29 -7.36 3.85 -12.74
C PRO A 29 -8.86 4.17 -12.80
N ARG A 30 -9.46 4.13 -14.00
CA ARG A 30 -10.88 4.47 -14.19
C ARG A 30 -11.80 3.63 -13.31
N HIS A 31 -11.48 2.37 -13.10
CA HIS A 31 -12.25 1.43 -12.29
C HIS A 31 -11.75 1.30 -10.83
N ALA A 32 -10.88 2.21 -10.37
CA ALA A 32 -10.27 2.13 -9.04
C ALA A 32 -11.31 2.01 -7.92
N LEU A 33 -12.36 2.82 -7.96
CA LEU A 33 -13.40 2.81 -6.92
C LEU A 33 -14.16 1.49 -6.91
N GLY A 34 -14.66 1.03 -8.06
CA GLY A 34 -15.42 -0.21 -8.16
C GLY A 34 -14.58 -1.43 -7.77
N LEU A 35 -13.35 -1.51 -8.30
CA LEU A 35 -12.42 -2.58 -7.93
C LEU A 35 -12.05 -2.53 -6.44
N GLY A 36 -11.77 -1.36 -5.91
CA GLY A 36 -11.43 -1.18 -4.51
C GLY A 36 -12.56 -1.64 -3.58
N ILE A 37 -13.80 -1.23 -3.87
CA ILE A 37 -14.98 -1.68 -3.11
C ILE A 37 -15.17 -3.20 -3.24
N ALA A 38 -15.04 -3.76 -4.44
CA ALA A 38 -15.18 -5.20 -4.65
C ALA A 38 -14.16 -6.02 -3.83
N LEU A 39 -12.90 -5.58 -3.77
CA LEU A 39 -11.87 -6.22 -2.96
C LEU A 39 -12.16 -6.14 -1.45
N LEU A 40 -12.64 -4.99 -0.98
CA LEU A 40 -13.02 -4.82 0.43
C LEU A 40 -14.24 -5.67 0.79
N VAL A 41 -15.24 -5.73 -0.08
CA VAL A 41 -16.41 -6.58 0.11
C VAL A 41 -16.02 -8.06 0.12
N LEU A 42 -15.15 -8.49 -0.81
CA LEU A 42 -14.65 -9.86 -0.83
C LEU A 42 -13.93 -10.23 0.47
N ALA A 43 -13.07 -9.36 0.97
CA ALA A 43 -12.39 -9.57 2.24
C ALA A 43 -13.37 -9.58 3.43
N LEU A 44 -14.39 -8.72 3.43
CA LEU A 44 -15.43 -8.73 4.45
C LEU A 44 -16.21 -10.05 4.45
N LEU A 45 -16.62 -10.53 3.27
CA LEU A 45 -17.33 -11.80 3.13
C LEU A 45 -16.49 -12.98 3.60
N ALA A 46 -15.19 -13.00 3.27
CA ALA A 46 -14.26 -14.01 3.76
C ALA A 46 -14.10 -13.95 5.28
N GLY A 47 -14.02 -12.74 5.87
CA GLY A 47 -14.00 -12.57 7.33
C GLY A 47 -15.28 -13.05 8.03
N LEU A 48 -16.45 -12.77 7.44
CA LEU A 48 -17.74 -13.29 7.92
C LEU A 48 -17.81 -14.83 7.80
N LEU A 49 -17.32 -15.39 6.70
CA LEU A 49 -17.25 -16.85 6.54
C LEU A 49 -16.39 -17.48 7.65
N LEU A 50 -15.22 -16.90 7.93
CA LEU A 50 -14.35 -17.36 9.03
C LEU A 50 -15.00 -17.26 10.42
N ARG A 51 -15.87 -16.28 10.60
CA ARG A 51 -16.65 -16.14 11.85
C ARG A 51 -17.69 -17.22 12.00
N LEU A 52 -18.36 -17.58 10.88
CA LEU A 52 -19.45 -18.57 10.87
C LEU A 52 -18.92 -20.00 10.82
N ASP A 53 -17.87 -20.25 10.05
CA ASP A 53 -17.24 -21.54 9.87
C ASP A 53 -15.74 -21.47 10.23
N ARG A 54 -15.38 -22.16 11.30
CA ARG A 54 -13.98 -22.22 11.78
C ARG A 54 -13.08 -23.05 10.87
N ARG A 55 -13.64 -23.85 9.96
CA ARG A 55 -12.92 -24.63 8.94
C ARG A 55 -13.51 -24.40 7.55
N PRO A 56 -13.32 -23.20 6.97
CA PRO A 56 -13.85 -22.89 5.65
C PRO A 56 -13.18 -23.77 4.58
N PHE A 57 -13.77 -23.82 3.39
CA PHE A 57 -13.32 -24.67 2.29
C PHE A 57 -11.85 -24.48 1.89
N PHE A 58 -11.26 -23.30 2.15
CA PHE A 58 -9.85 -23.02 1.86
C PHE A 58 -8.89 -23.39 3.00
N GLN A 59 -9.38 -23.84 4.16
CA GLN A 59 -8.53 -24.23 5.28
C GLN A 59 -7.56 -25.37 4.92
N GLY A 60 -7.98 -26.29 4.06
CA GLY A 60 -7.12 -27.36 3.59
C GLY A 60 -5.88 -26.87 2.83
N LEU A 61 -5.97 -25.75 2.10
CA LEU A 61 -4.82 -25.11 1.46
C LEU A 61 -3.89 -24.48 2.50
N ASP A 62 -4.45 -23.82 3.49
CA ASP A 62 -3.68 -23.23 4.59
C ASP A 62 -2.92 -24.30 5.38
N ASP A 63 -3.56 -25.44 5.68
CA ASP A 63 -2.95 -26.57 6.41
C ASP A 63 -1.83 -27.20 5.60
N GLN A 64 -2.01 -27.44 4.29
CA GLN A 64 -0.97 -27.97 3.40
C GLN A 64 0.23 -27.03 3.30
N TRP A 65 -0.03 -25.71 3.17
CA TRP A 65 1.04 -24.71 3.15
C TRP A 65 1.82 -24.70 4.45
N ALA A 66 1.14 -24.71 5.59
CA ALA A 66 1.78 -24.72 6.90
C ALA A 66 2.64 -26.00 7.09
N ALA A 67 2.17 -27.17 6.63
CA ALA A 67 2.94 -28.39 6.67
C ALA A 67 4.21 -28.31 5.80
N SER A 68 4.11 -27.80 4.56
CA SER A 68 5.26 -27.63 3.65
C SER A 68 6.31 -26.66 4.20
N VAL A 69 5.90 -25.64 4.93
CA VAL A 69 6.81 -24.69 5.59
C VAL A 69 7.51 -25.35 6.77
N ASN A 70 6.82 -26.19 7.56
CA ASN A 70 7.41 -26.96 8.66
C ASN A 70 8.49 -27.93 8.16
N ASP A 71 8.19 -28.66 7.09
CA ASP A 71 9.15 -29.60 6.49
C ASP A 71 10.39 -28.87 5.98
N SER A 72 10.20 -27.70 5.35
CA SER A 72 11.29 -26.86 4.85
C SER A 72 12.13 -26.27 6.00
N ALA A 73 11.50 -25.85 7.09
CA ALA A 73 12.20 -25.35 8.28
C ALA A 73 13.00 -26.47 8.96
N ALA A 74 12.44 -27.66 9.09
CA ALA A 74 13.14 -28.83 9.63
C ALA A 74 14.35 -29.24 8.77
N ALA A 75 14.21 -29.24 7.43
CA ALA A 75 15.30 -29.50 6.50
C ALA A 75 16.38 -28.39 6.53
N GLY A 76 16.00 -27.13 6.71
CA GLY A 76 16.90 -25.98 6.76
C GLY A 76 17.68 -25.83 8.06
N SER A 77 17.29 -26.55 9.13
CA SER A 77 18.02 -26.55 10.41
C SER A 77 19.45 -27.06 10.28
N HIS A 78 19.83 -27.69 9.13
CA HIS A 78 21.18 -28.15 8.81
C HIS A 78 21.93 -27.21 7.86
N GLY A 79 21.35 -26.10 7.43
CA GLY A 79 21.92 -25.22 6.39
C GLY A 79 21.76 -23.72 6.65
N GLY A 80 22.35 -23.19 7.71
CA GLY A 80 22.79 -21.79 7.78
C GLY A 80 21.77 -20.74 8.19
N ASP A 81 22.21 -19.93 9.11
CA ASP A 81 21.56 -18.78 9.80
C ASP A 81 20.99 -17.66 8.88
N GLY A 82 21.19 -17.72 7.56
CA GLY A 82 20.86 -16.66 6.63
C GLY A 82 19.35 -16.44 6.43
N LEU A 83 18.58 -17.51 6.21
CA LEU A 83 17.14 -17.41 5.95
C LEU A 83 16.37 -16.96 7.20
N GLY A 84 16.72 -17.54 8.38
CA GLY A 84 16.15 -17.13 9.65
C GLY A 84 16.44 -15.66 9.97
N GLY A 85 17.66 -15.19 9.70
CA GLY A 85 18.04 -13.79 9.83
C GLY A 85 17.22 -12.88 8.90
N PHE A 86 17.06 -13.25 7.65
CA PHE A 86 16.25 -12.49 6.67
C PHE A 86 14.79 -12.39 7.09
N VAL A 87 14.18 -13.50 7.48
CA VAL A 87 12.78 -13.53 7.95
C VAL A 87 12.59 -12.68 9.20
N THR A 88 13.55 -12.69 10.12
CA THR A 88 13.54 -11.85 11.33
C THR A 88 13.64 -10.36 10.98
N VAL A 89 14.45 -9.99 10.02
CA VAL A 89 14.54 -8.59 9.52
C VAL A 89 13.20 -8.16 8.93
N LEU A 90 12.56 -9.00 8.11
CA LEU A 90 11.23 -8.71 7.56
C LEU A 90 10.17 -8.57 8.65
N ASP A 91 10.21 -9.40 9.68
CA ASP A 91 9.29 -9.29 10.82
C ASP A 91 9.45 -7.94 11.55
N ARG A 92 10.67 -7.51 11.79
CA ARG A 92 10.97 -6.19 12.38
C ARG A 92 10.51 -5.04 11.47
N LEU A 93 10.70 -5.17 10.15
CA LEU A 93 10.26 -4.17 9.18
C LEU A 93 8.72 -4.08 9.10
N GLY A 94 8.02 -5.19 9.25
CA GLY A 94 6.56 -5.22 9.29
C GLY A 94 5.96 -4.89 10.66
N GLY A 95 6.73 -5.05 11.73
CA GLY A 95 6.34 -4.77 13.12
C GLY A 95 6.59 -3.30 13.52
N PRO A 96 7.45 -3.03 14.51
CA PRO A 96 7.68 -1.66 14.99
C PRO A 96 8.19 -0.70 13.92
N LEU A 97 9.10 -1.14 13.06
CA LEU A 97 9.63 -0.33 11.97
C LEU A 97 8.59 -0.05 10.88
N GLY A 98 7.60 -0.93 10.72
CA GLY A 98 6.47 -0.73 9.82
C GLY A 98 5.61 0.49 10.16
N MET A 99 5.62 0.96 11.40
CA MET A 99 5.01 2.23 11.80
C MET A 99 5.94 3.43 11.57
N VAL A 100 7.25 3.25 11.74
CA VAL A 100 8.23 4.35 11.61
C VAL A 100 8.38 4.78 10.16
N LEU A 101 8.43 3.84 9.21
CA LEU A 101 8.61 4.16 7.79
C LEU A 101 7.54 5.09 7.21
N PRO A 102 6.22 4.84 7.39
CA PRO A 102 5.19 5.78 6.96
C PRO A 102 5.35 7.16 7.59
N LEU A 103 5.68 7.24 8.88
CA LEU A 103 5.85 8.51 9.58
C LEU A 103 7.05 9.31 9.05
N LEU A 104 8.14 8.64 8.70
CA LEU A 104 9.28 9.28 8.03
C LEU A 104 8.89 9.83 6.66
N VAL A 105 8.14 9.06 5.85
CA VAL A 105 7.64 9.53 4.56
C VAL A 105 6.72 10.74 4.73
N ILE A 106 5.80 10.70 5.69
CA ILE A 106 4.91 11.82 6.00
C ILE A 106 5.70 13.05 6.41
N GLY A 107 6.66 12.91 7.34
CA GLY A 107 7.50 13.99 7.81
C GLY A 107 8.29 14.63 6.66
N CYS A 108 8.93 13.82 5.82
CA CYS A 108 9.63 14.31 4.63
C CYS A 108 8.69 15.09 3.69
N LEU A 109 7.51 14.55 3.38
CA LEU A 109 6.54 15.22 2.52
C LEU A 109 6.10 16.58 3.11
N CYS A 110 5.86 16.63 4.41
CA CYS A 110 5.49 17.88 5.10
C CYS A 110 6.61 18.93 5.06
N VAL A 111 7.86 18.52 5.30
CA VAL A 111 9.04 19.42 5.22
C VAL A 111 9.18 20.02 3.81
N TYR A 112 8.90 19.24 2.77
CA TYR A 112 8.89 19.72 1.38
C TYR A 112 7.61 20.46 0.98
N GLY A 113 6.75 20.84 1.93
CA GLY A 113 5.49 21.56 1.66
C GLY A 113 4.40 20.73 1.00
N ARG A 114 4.56 19.40 0.95
CA ARG A 114 3.61 18.45 0.32
C ARG A 114 2.66 17.85 1.36
N TRP A 115 2.02 18.70 2.15
CA TRP A 115 1.18 18.27 3.27
C TRP A 115 -0.05 17.45 2.83
N ARG A 116 -0.61 17.69 1.62
CA ARG A 116 -1.75 16.92 1.08
C ARG A 116 -1.32 15.51 0.71
N SER A 117 -0.14 15.37 0.11
CA SER A 117 0.50 14.07 -0.10
C SER A 117 0.78 13.37 1.23
N GLY A 118 1.26 14.09 2.24
CA GLY A 118 1.45 13.58 3.60
C GLY A 118 0.15 13.10 4.22
N LEU A 119 -0.93 13.88 4.09
CA LEU A 119 -2.27 13.51 4.57
C LEU A 119 -2.80 12.24 3.88
N PHE A 120 -2.58 12.11 2.57
CA PHE A 120 -2.93 10.87 1.85
C PHE A 120 -2.18 9.66 2.42
N VAL A 121 -0.85 9.76 2.58
CA VAL A 121 -0.04 8.67 3.14
C VAL A 121 -0.51 8.33 4.55
N PHE A 122 -0.74 9.32 5.41
CA PHE A 122 -1.26 9.13 6.77
C PHE A 122 -2.61 8.41 6.77
N THR A 123 -3.54 8.85 5.92
CA THR A 123 -4.87 8.25 5.85
C THR A 123 -4.80 6.79 5.40
N VAL A 124 -3.99 6.49 4.39
CA VAL A 124 -3.88 5.14 3.82
C VAL A 124 -3.15 4.18 4.77
N THR A 125 -2.11 4.63 5.47
CA THR A 125 -1.28 3.75 6.29
C THR A 125 -1.73 3.69 7.75
N VAL A 126 -2.17 4.79 8.34
CA VAL A 126 -2.52 4.87 9.77
C VAL A 126 -4.03 4.81 9.97
N VAL A 127 -4.79 5.74 9.38
CA VAL A 127 -6.24 5.81 9.61
C VAL A 127 -6.93 4.55 9.10
N ALA A 128 -6.57 4.07 7.92
CA ALA A 128 -7.17 2.87 7.34
C ALA A 128 -6.85 1.58 8.15
N ASN A 129 -5.69 1.54 8.81
CA ASN A 129 -5.38 0.44 9.72
C ASN A 129 -6.38 0.39 10.89
N LEU A 130 -6.71 1.54 11.45
CA LEU A 130 -7.65 1.64 12.58
C LEU A 130 -9.12 1.45 12.16
N VAL A 131 -9.51 1.99 10.98
CA VAL A 131 -10.92 2.07 10.57
C VAL A 131 -11.34 0.86 9.70
N VAL A 132 -10.41 0.27 8.95
CA VAL A 132 -10.72 -0.84 8.04
C VAL A 132 -10.17 -2.15 8.58
N LEU A 133 -8.85 -2.20 8.86
CA LEU A 133 -8.20 -3.45 9.22
C LEU A 133 -8.62 -3.95 10.61
N LEU A 134 -8.60 -3.09 11.61
CA LEU A 134 -8.87 -3.48 12.99
C LEU A 134 -10.31 -4.00 13.20
N PRO A 135 -11.36 -3.34 12.69
CA PRO A 135 -12.73 -3.89 12.77
C PRO A 135 -12.88 -5.23 12.04
N LEU A 136 -12.24 -5.38 10.88
CA LEU A 136 -12.29 -6.62 10.11
C LEU A 136 -11.58 -7.75 10.86
N LYS A 137 -10.48 -7.45 11.57
CA LYS A 137 -9.77 -8.39 12.42
C LYS A 137 -10.65 -8.86 13.61
N GLN A 138 -11.32 -7.95 14.27
CA GLN A 138 -12.22 -8.25 15.38
C GLN A 138 -13.45 -9.05 14.90
N LEU A 139 -13.97 -8.74 13.71
CA LEU A 139 -15.09 -9.45 13.12
C LEU A 139 -14.75 -10.92 12.85
N ALA A 140 -13.64 -11.17 12.17
CA ALA A 140 -13.25 -12.53 11.78
C ALA A 140 -12.82 -13.40 12.96
N ASP A 141 -12.12 -12.82 13.93
CA ASP A 141 -11.65 -13.47 15.17
C ASP A 141 -11.05 -14.87 14.90
N ARG A 142 -10.20 -14.97 13.87
CA ARG A 142 -9.62 -16.23 13.41
C ARG A 142 -8.43 -16.63 14.30
N PRO A 143 -8.35 -17.88 14.79
CA PRO A 143 -7.18 -18.37 15.51
C PRO A 143 -5.97 -18.45 14.57
N ARG A 144 -4.78 -18.28 15.12
CA ARG A 144 -3.51 -18.38 14.39
C ARG A 144 -3.10 -19.84 14.18
N PRO A 145 -2.14 -20.08 13.26
CA PRO A 145 -1.46 -21.37 13.19
C PRO A 145 -0.87 -21.76 14.55
N PRO A 146 -0.81 -23.06 14.85
CA PRO A 146 -0.17 -23.56 16.10
C PRO A 146 1.33 -23.25 16.11
N HIS A 147 1.88 -23.07 17.30
CA HIS A 147 3.32 -22.87 17.56
C HIS A 147 3.93 -21.67 16.80
N PRO A 148 3.41 -20.44 16.95
CA PRO A 148 4.03 -19.27 16.31
C PRO A 148 5.44 -19.05 16.86
N LEU A 149 6.39 -18.74 15.96
CA LEU A 149 7.79 -18.51 16.31
C LEU A 149 8.09 -17.08 16.77
N VAL A 150 7.07 -16.22 16.80
CA VAL A 150 7.15 -14.82 17.23
C VAL A 150 6.00 -14.47 18.15
N LEU A 151 6.18 -13.42 18.93
CA LEU A 151 5.11 -12.88 19.76
C LEU A 151 3.99 -12.33 18.85
N VAL A 152 2.79 -12.81 19.07
CA VAL A 152 1.63 -12.45 18.25
C VAL A 152 0.48 -12.04 19.16
N ASN A 153 -0.27 -11.03 18.70
CA ASN A 153 -1.52 -10.61 19.33
C ASN A 153 -2.69 -11.45 18.79
N ASP A 154 -3.86 -11.34 19.42
CA ASP A 154 -5.07 -12.05 19.02
C ASP A 154 -5.49 -11.73 17.57
N GLY A 155 -6.20 -12.69 16.96
CA GLY A 155 -6.74 -12.57 15.61
C GLY A 155 -5.69 -12.69 14.50
N SER A 156 -5.82 -13.71 13.65
CA SER A 156 -4.92 -13.96 12.53
C SER A 156 -5.33 -13.18 11.27
N TYR A 157 -6.62 -13.12 10.99
CA TYR A 157 -7.21 -12.52 9.78
C TYR A 157 -7.59 -11.04 10.01
N PRO A 158 -7.41 -10.18 9.00
CA PRO A 158 -6.43 -10.28 7.94
C PRO A 158 -5.03 -9.89 8.42
N SER A 159 -3.99 -10.15 7.60
CA SER A 159 -2.62 -9.81 7.94
C SER A 159 -2.37 -8.31 8.02
N GLY A 160 -2.08 -7.79 9.21
CA GLY A 160 -1.77 -6.36 9.41
C GLY A 160 -0.45 -5.94 8.82
N GLN A 161 0.59 -6.78 8.90
CA GLN A 161 1.91 -6.45 8.33
C GLN A 161 1.89 -6.44 6.80
N VAL A 162 1.18 -7.38 6.17
CA VAL A 162 1.01 -7.38 4.71
C VAL A 162 0.16 -6.20 4.26
N PHE A 163 -0.92 -5.86 4.97
CA PHE A 163 -1.70 -4.66 4.73
C PHE A 163 -0.81 -3.40 4.78
N SER A 164 -0.01 -3.24 5.84
CA SER A 164 0.89 -2.08 5.99
C SER A 164 1.95 -2.03 4.89
N ALA A 165 2.52 -3.17 4.49
CA ALA A 165 3.47 -3.25 3.38
C ALA A 165 2.83 -2.79 2.07
N VAL A 166 1.64 -3.28 1.73
CA VAL A 166 0.89 -2.89 0.52
C VAL A 166 0.55 -1.41 0.53
N THR A 167 -0.02 -0.92 1.63
CA THR A 167 -0.44 0.48 1.72
C THR A 167 0.73 1.44 1.60
N LEU A 168 1.87 1.12 2.22
CA LEU A 168 3.09 1.91 2.10
C LEU A 168 3.63 1.90 0.66
N VAL A 169 3.74 0.72 0.03
CA VAL A 169 4.23 0.58 -1.35
C VAL A 169 3.37 1.39 -2.32
N VAL A 170 2.04 1.26 -2.22
CA VAL A 170 1.12 1.99 -3.12
C VAL A 170 1.16 3.49 -2.86
N ALA A 171 1.11 3.91 -1.60
CA ALA A 171 1.14 5.33 -1.24
C ALA A 171 2.42 6.02 -1.76
N VAL A 172 3.58 5.41 -1.55
CA VAL A 172 4.87 5.92 -2.03
C VAL A 172 4.92 5.93 -3.57
N ALA A 173 4.39 4.89 -4.25
CA ALA A 173 4.29 4.88 -5.72
C ALA A 173 3.50 6.06 -6.26
N VAL A 174 2.41 6.41 -5.58
CA VAL A 174 1.50 7.50 -6.02
C VAL A 174 2.12 8.86 -5.81
N VAL A 175 2.75 9.12 -4.65
CA VAL A 175 3.16 10.48 -4.27
C VAL A 175 4.64 10.78 -4.49
N VAL A 176 5.53 9.78 -4.54
CA VAL A 176 6.98 10.01 -4.60
C VAL A 176 7.54 9.75 -6.00
N PHE A 177 7.12 8.64 -6.65
CA PHE A 177 7.78 8.19 -7.87
C PHE A 177 7.17 8.76 -9.16
N PRO A 178 8.01 9.33 -10.07
CA PRO A 178 7.59 9.71 -11.39
C PRO A 178 7.24 8.46 -12.24
N PRO A 179 6.43 8.61 -13.32
CA PRO A 179 5.94 7.47 -14.11
C PRO A 179 7.02 6.51 -14.61
N ARG A 180 8.20 7.04 -14.96
CA ARG A 180 9.33 6.23 -15.47
C ARG A 180 9.95 5.33 -14.40
N ALA A 181 10.12 5.82 -13.19
CA ALA A 181 10.69 5.06 -12.07
C ALA A 181 9.66 4.12 -11.42
N ARG A 182 8.37 4.43 -11.57
CA ARG A 182 7.26 3.72 -10.93
C ARG A 182 7.20 2.24 -11.30
N ARG A 183 7.56 1.86 -12.54
CA ARG A 183 7.61 0.46 -12.96
C ARG A 183 8.59 -0.38 -12.12
N TRP A 184 9.77 0.17 -11.84
CA TRP A 184 10.77 -0.49 -10.99
C TRP A 184 10.33 -0.53 -9.53
N TRP A 185 9.68 0.55 -9.09
CA TRP A 185 9.08 0.58 -7.75
C TRP A 185 8.00 -0.48 -7.57
N TRP A 186 7.16 -0.70 -8.58
CA TRP A 186 6.15 -1.77 -8.53
C TRP A 186 6.79 -3.15 -8.44
N ALA A 187 7.84 -3.43 -9.20
CA ALA A 187 8.57 -4.69 -9.13
C ALA A 187 9.20 -4.90 -7.75
N PHE A 188 9.90 -3.89 -7.22
CA PHE A 188 10.45 -3.91 -5.87
C PHE A 188 9.35 -4.09 -4.81
N GLY A 189 8.29 -3.31 -4.88
CA GLY A 189 7.18 -3.35 -3.94
C GLY A 189 6.44 -4.69 -3.94
N ALA A 190 6.21 -5.27 -5.12
CA ALA A 190 5.62 -6.59 -5.23
C ALA A 190 6.52 -7.66 -4.56
N SER A 191 7.82 -7.63 -4.83
CA SER A 191 8.79 -8.53 -4.19
C SER A 191 8.80 -8.36 -2.66
N TYR A 192 8.75 -7.12 -2.17
CA TYR A 192 8.68 -6.84 -0.74
C TYR A 192 7.40 -7.38 -0.10
N VAL A 193 6.24 -7.18 -0.74
CA VAL A 193 4.95 -7.71 -0.25
C VAL A 193 4.95 -9.23 -0.24
N LEU A 194 5.45 -9.88 -1.30
CA LEU A 194 5.55 -11.34 -1.37
C LEU A 194 6.52 -11.89 -0.30
N ALA A 195 7.67 -11.25 -0.10
CA ALA A 195 8.60 -11.61 0.96
C ALA A 195 7.97 -11.45 2.35
N MET A 196 7.17 -10.38 2.57
CA MET A 196 6.42 -10.19 3.80
C MET A 196 5.38 -11.30 4.00
N MET A 197 4.60 -11.66 2.97
CA MET A 197 3.66 -12.78 3.03
C MET A 197 4.38 -14.09 3.39
N GLY A 198 5.49 -14.40 2.72
CA GLY A 198 6.31 -15.57 3.01
C GLY A 198 6.86 -15.57 4.44
N SER A 199 7.36 -14.44 4.93
CA SER A 199 7.87 -14.35 6.30
C SER A 199 6.79 -14.62 7.36
N ARG A 200 5.56 -14.14 7.15
CA ARG A 200 4.46 -14.35 8.11
C ARG A 200 3.99 -15.79 8.18
N THR A 201 3.99 -16.47 7.05
CA THR A 201 3.64 -17.90 7.00
C THR A 201 4.81 -18.76 7.53
N TRP A 202 6.06 -18.40 7.21
CA TRP A 202 7.25 -19.07 7.73
C TRP A 202 7.36 -19.03 9.26
N LEU A 203 7.00 -17.89 9.85
CA LEU A 203 7.02 -17.70 11.29
C LEU A 203 5.78 -18.31 11.99
N HIS A 204 4.92 -19.03 11.29
CA HIS A 204 3.63 -19.54 11.81
C HIS A 204 2.77 -18.46 12.48
N ALA A 205 3.01 -17.21 12.12
CA ALA A 205 2.28 -16.09 12.69
C ALA A 205 0.91 -15.91 12.05
N GLN A 206 0.74 -16.34 10.80
CA GLN A 206 -0.49 -16.18 10.03
C GLN A 206 -0.66 -17.28 8.98
N TRP A 207 -1.92 -17.58 8.63
CA TRP A 207 -2.26 -18.46 7.54
C TRP A 207 -1.96 -17.80 6.17
N LEU A 208 -1.76 -18.61 5.14
CA LEU A 208 -1.52 -18.10 3.78
C LEU A 208 -2.69 -17.24 3.30
N SER A 209 -3.92 -17.68 3.52
CA SER A 209 -5.13 -16.93 3.16
C SER A 209 -5.27 -15.61 3.90
N ASP A 210 -4.78 -15.50 5.16
CA ASP A 210 -4.78 -14.24 5.91
C ASP A 210 -3.83 -13.21 5.31
N THR A 211 -2.68 -13.67 4.79
CA THR A 211 -1.73 -12.79 4.11
C THR A 211 -2.28 -12.30 2.77
N ALA A 212 -2.93 -13.20 2.01
CA ALA A 212 -3.61 -12.83 0.78
C ALA A 212 -4.74 -11.82 1.04
N ALA A 213 -5.54 -12.04 2.08
CA ALA A 213 -6.59 -11.09 2.48
C ALA A 213 -6.01 -9.74 2.91
N GLY A 214 -4.89 -9.72 3.65
CA GLY A 214 -4.19 -8.49 4.01
C GLY A 214 -3.77 -7.69 2.78
N ALA A 215 -3.27 -8.37 1.74
CA ALA A 215 -2.92 -7.74 0.47
C ALA A 215 -4.17 -7.19 -0.26
N LEU A 216 -5.25 -7.96 -0.33
CA LEU A 216 -6.52 -7.54 -0.96
C LEU A 216 -7.12 -6.31 -0.26
N VAL A 217 -7.18 -6.33 1.09
CA VAL A 217 -7.66 -5.18 1.88
C VAL A 217 -6.77 -3.97 1.66
N GLY A 218 -5.45 -4.15 1.65
CA GLY A 218 -4.49 -3.07 1.39
C GLY A 218 -4.68 -2.44 0.02
N VAL A 219 -4.74 -3.25 -1.04
CA VAL A 219 -4.99 -2.77 -2.42
C VAL A 219 -6.35 -2.09 -2.52
N GLY A 220 -7.41 -2.73 -2.01
CA GLY A 220 -8.77 -2.19 -2.05
C GLY A 220 -8.86 -0.82 -1.37
N THR A 221 -8.31 -0.70 -0.17
CA THR A 221 -8.25 0.56 0.59
C THR A 221 -7.47 1.64 -0.17
N CYS A 222 -6.30 1.29 -0.73
CA CYS A 222 -5.51 2.22 -1.52
C CYS A 222 -6.26 2.74 -2.74
N LEU A 223 -6.96 1.87 -3.48
CA LEU A 223 -7.71 2.27 -4.67
C LEU A 223 -8.85 3.23 -4.35
N VAL A 224 -9.61 2.95 -3.28
CA VAL A 224 -10.71 3.81 -2.82
C VAL A 224 -10.17 5.17 -2.39
N LEU A 225 -9.16 5.19 -1.51
CA LEU A 225 -8.60 6.43 -0.98
C LEU A 225 -7.85 7.22 -2.05
N TRP A 226 -7.13 6.56 -2.96
CA TRP A 226 -6.48 7.23 -4.08
C TRP A 226 -7.49 7.97 -4.95
N ARG A 227 -8.65 7.33 -5.25
CA ARG A 227 -9.72 7.99 -6.01
C ARG A 227 -10.31 9.18 -5.26
N ALA A 228 -10.47 9.06 -3.94
CA ALA A 228 -11.00 10.13 -3.11
C ALA A 228 -10.03 11.32 -2.97
N PHE A 229 -8.73 11.04 -2.87
CA PHE A 229 -7.69 12.07 -2.70
C PHE A 229 -7.17 12.65 -4.03
N ALA A 230 -7.52 12.08 -5.18
CA ALA A 230 -7.01 12.52 -6.48
C ALA A 230 -7.12 14.05 -6.70
N PRO A 231 -8.26 14.74 -6.44
CA PRO A 231 -8.36 16.18 -6.63
C PRO A 231 -7.39 16.98 -5.72
N LEU A 232 -7.16 16.49 -4.50
CA LEU A 232 -6.24 17.14 -3.56
C LEU A 232 -4.79 17.01 -4.01
N LEU A 233 -4.41 15.85 -4.52
CA LEU A 233 -3.06 15.57 -5.01
C LEU A 233 -2.78 16.35 -6.31
N GLU A 234 -3.74 16.46 -7.20
CA GLU A 234 -3.64 17.25 -8.43
C GLU A 234 -3.42 18.73 -8.12
N THR A 235 -4.24 19.33 -7.24
CA THR A 235 -4.09 20.73 -6.84
C THR A 235 -2.77 21.03 -6.12
N GLU A 236 -2.20 20.08 -5.39
CA GLU A 236 -0.87 20.23 -4.78
C GLU A 236 0.22 20.26 -5.85
N SER A 237 0.16 19.36 -6.83
CA SER A 237 1.15 19.29 -7.90
C SER A 237 1.12 20.51 -8.82
N GLU A 238 -0.06 21.07 -9.10
CA GLU A 238 -0.20 22.30 -9.88
C GLU A 238 0.44 23.50 -9.15
N ARG A 239 0.22 23.64 -7.83
CA ARG A 239 0.86 24.68 -7.02
C ARG A 239 2.39 24.58 -7.03
N MET A 240 2.91 23.36 -6.91
CA MET A 240 4.36 23.15 -6.95
C MET A 240 4.95 23.48 -8.32
N ALA A 241 4.26 23.11 -9.40
CA ALA A 241 4.67 23.44 -10.75
C ALA A 241 4.65 24.96 -11.01
N SER A 242 3.66 25.69 -10.52
CA SER A 242 3.61 27.14 -10.64
C SER A 242 4.75 27.84 -9.87
N ASN A 243 5.06 27.39 -8.67
CA ASN A 243 6.14 27.97 -7.88
C ASN A 243 7.55 27.75 -8.50
N SER A 244 7.75 26.61 -9.19
CA SER A 244 9.03 26.32 -9.86
C SER A 244 9.29 27.15 -11.13
N LEU A 245 8.28 27.84 -11.66
CA LEU A 245 8.41 28.74 -12.82
C LEU A 245 8.88 30.16 -12.44
N TRP A 246 8.92 30.50 -11.14
CA TRP A 246 9.31 31.81 -10.64
C TRP A 246 10.72 31.82 -9.98
N LEU A 247 11.41 30.67 -9.99
CA LEU A 247 12.81 30.50 -9.55
C LEU A 247 13.73 30.26 -10.77
#